data_c807f4a2667e9b0be2dd924bb41202c3
#
_entry.id   c807f4a2667e9b0be2dd924bb41202c3
#
_cell.length_a   1.000
_cell.length_b   1.000
_cell.length_c   1.000
_cell.angle_alpha   90.00
_cell.angle_beta   90.00
_cell.angle_gamma   90.00
#
_symmetry.space_group_name_H-M   'P 1'
#
loop_
_entity.id
_entity.type
_entity.pdbx_description
1 polymer ?
#
loop_
_entity_poly.entity_id
_entity_poly.type
_entity_poly.pdbx_seq_one_letter_code
_entity_poly.pdbx_strand_id
1 'polypeptide(L)'
;MEQLNFITNILGMNDKNIIILDYLDAGTHKEVIAKLDYPASKCHNCQGQMAKYDVQKESKIPYLDCAGYKTLIRLRKRRFRCKDCRKIAIAETSLVKKNHQIATIVKKSIFYCHFLEFHQSFFYFLLLQNF
;
A
#
# COMPACT_ATOMS: atom_id res chain seq x y z
N MET A 1 -10.80 -6.67 17.40
CA MET A 1 -10.75 -5.32 16.77
C MET A 1 -9.50 -4.54 17.19
N GLU A 2 -9.17 -4.47 18.45
CA GLU A 2 -7.96 -3.76 18.92
C GLU A 2 -6.65 -4.34 18.37
N GLN A 3 -6.53 -5.66 18.30
CA GLN A 3 -5.34 -6.34 17.75
C GLN A 3 -5.11 -6.02 16.27
N LEU A 4 -6.16 -5.88 15.48
CA LEU A 4 -6.05 -5.55 14.04
C LEU A 4 -5.63 -4.10 13.82
N ASN A 5 -6.06 -3.17 14.68
CA ASN A 5 -5.60 -1.79 14.67
C ASN A 5 -4.12 -1.67 15.06
N PHE A 6 -3.65 -2.52 15.95
CA PHE A 6 -2.24 -2.61 16.32
C PHE A 6 -1.36 -3.04 15.13
N ILE A 7 -1.83 -3.96 14.29
CA ILE A 7 -1.12 -4.39 13.08
C ILE A 7 -0.95 -3.22 12.09
N THR A 8 -1.98 -2.39 11.88
CA THR A 8 -1.86 -1.21 11.00
C THR A 8 -0.81 -0.23 11.48
N ASN A 9 -0.72 -0.01 12.79
CA ASN A 9 0.27 0.88 13.38
C ASN A 9 1.70 0.34 13.22
N ILE A 10 1.92 -0.95 13.51
CA ILE A 10 3.24 -1.60 13.35
C ILE A 10 3.70 -1.57 11.90
N LEU A 11 2.79 -1.82 10.95
CA LEU A 11 3.12 -1.83 9.52
C LEU A 11 3.26 -0.41 8.93
N GLY A 12 2.99 0.65 9.71
CA GLY A 12 3.07 2.02 9.23
C GLY A 12 2.02 2.36 8.17
N MET A 13 0.89 1.68 8.17
CA MET A 13 -0.24 1.97 7.28
C MET A 13 -1.04 3.15 7.82
N ASN A 14 -0.84 4.33 7.26
CA ASN A 14 -1.49 5.56 7.74
C ASN A 14 -2.84 5.84 7.08
N ASP A 15 -3.37 4.93 6.29
CA ASP A 15 -4.67 5.09 5.65
C ASP A 15 -5.77 4.47 6.51
N LYS A 16 -6.59 5.31 7.13
CA LYS A 16 -7.73 4.91 7.96
C LYS A 16 -8.83 4.15 7.21
N ASN A 17 -8.85 4.22 5.88
CA ASN A 17 -9.83 3.53 5.04
C ASN A 17 -9.42 2.08 4.73
N ILE A 18 -8.21 1.69 5.08
CA ILE A 18 -7.74 0.30 4.99
C ILE A 18 -8.17 -0.44 6.25
N ILE A 19 -8.96 -1.48 6.05
CA ILE A 19 -9.48 -2.34 7.11
C ILE A 19 -8.79 -3.69 7.00
N ILE A 20 -8.02 -4.07 8.01
CA ILE A 20 -7.41 -5.40 8.11
C ILE A 20 -8.51 -6.41 8.44
N LEU A 21 -8.63 -7.44 7.62
CA LEU A 21 -9.59 -8.52 7.80
C LEU A 21 -8.98 -9.73 8.49
N ASP A 22 -7.75 -10.07 8.10
CA ASP A 22 -7.08 -11.28 8.60
C ASP A 22 -5.56 -11.18 8.39
N TYR A 23 -4.86 -12.10 9.01
CA TYR A 23 -3.43 -12.27 8.93
C TYR A 23 -3.11 -13.76 8.76
N LEU A 24 -2.27 -14.08 7.79
CA LEU A 24 -1.88 -15.44 7.48
C LEU A 24 -0.36 -15.59 7.53
N ASP A 25 0.11 -16.59 8.26
CA ASP A 25 1.50 -17.04 8.21
C ASP A 25 1.62 -18.23 7.26
N ALA A 26 2.24 -18.00 6.11
CA ALA A 26 2.45 -19.02 5.09
C ALA A 26 3.77 -19.80 5.27
N GLY A 27 4.49 -19.60 6.38
CA GLY A 27 5.76 -20.23 6.68
C GLY A 27 6.96 -19.56 6.00
N THR A 28 6.92 -19.31 4.71
CA THR A 28 7.96 -18.63 3.91
C THR A 28 7.79 -17.12 3.87
N HIS A 29 6.57 -16.64 4.03
CA HIS A 29 6.19 -15.23 4.00
C HIS A 29 4.94 -15.01 4.84
N LYS A 30 4.64 -13.76 5.11
CA LYS A 30 3.44 -13.35 5.85
C LYS A 30 2.49 -12.60 4.94
N GLU A 31 1.19 -12.86 5.07
CA GLU A 31 0.15 -12.22 4.29
C GLU A 31 -0.81 -11.45 5.20
N VAL A 32 -1.10 -10.21 4.83
CA VAL A 32 -2.10 -9.38 5.49
C VAL A 32 -3.28 -9.22 4.53
N ILE A 33 -4.44 -9.69 4.93
CA ILE A 33 -5.66 -9.60 4.12
C ILE A 33 -6.41 -8.34 4.54
N ALA A 34 -6.60 -7.43 3.58
CA ALA A 34 -7.20 -6.14 3.84
C ALA A 34 -8.21 -5.73 2.76
N LYS A 35 -9.11 -4.84 3.12
CA LYS A 35 -10.01 -4.16 2.18
C LYS A 35 -9.85 -2.66 2.29
N LEU A 36 -10.00 -1.97 1.17
CA LEU A 36 -10.08 -0.52 1.09
C LEU A 36 -11.53 -0.15 0.80
N ASP A 37 -12.16 0.50 1.74
CA ASP A 37 -13.56 0.91 1.65
C ASP A 37 -13.77 2.25 2.35
N TYR A 38 -14.53 3.13 1.71
CA TYR A 38 -14.92 4.42 2.25
C TYR A 38 -16.26 4.87 1.61
N PRO A 39 -16.94 5.87 2.17
CA PRO A 39 -18.17 6.39 1.58
C PRO A 39 -17.96 6.89 0.15
N ALA A 40 -18.95 6.66 -0.71
CA ALA A 40 -18.92 7.10 -2.09
C ALA A 40 -18.87 8.63 -2.18
N SER A 41 -17.98 9.14 -3.01
CA SER A 41 -17.83 10.56 -3.32
C SER A 41 -18.63 10.96 -4.56
N LYS A 42 -18.52 12.23 -4.97
CA LYS A 42 -19.07 12.70 -6.24
C LYS A 42 -18.26 12.19 -7.43
N CYS A 43 -18.92 12.00 -8.56
CA CYS A 43 -18.28 11.58 -9.80
C CYS A 43 -17.38 12.70 -10.34
N HIS A 44 -16.14 12.36 -10.69
CA HIS A 44 -15.20 13.32 -11.28
C HIS A 44 -15.61 13.78 -12.70
N ASN A 45 -16.43 12.98 -13.38
CA ASN A 45 -16.83 13.28 -14.76
C ASN A 45 -18.06 14.20 -14.84
N CYS A 46 -19.13 13.90 -14.10
CA CYS A 46 -20.41 14.62 -14.20
C CYS A 46 -20.86 15.25 -12.88
N GLN A 47 -20.08 15.13 -11.81
CA GLN A 47 -20.41 15.58 -10.45
C GLN A 47 -21.66 14.92 -9.84
N GLY A 48 -22.19 13.90 -10.49
CA GLY A 48 -23.31 13.12 -9.99
C GLY A 48 -22.94 12.26 -8.78
N GLN A 49 -23.95 11.73 -8.10
CA GLN A 49 -23.76 10.87 -6.94
C GLN A 49 -23.24 9.49 -7.35
N MET A 50 -22.15 9.08 -6.75
CA MET A 50 -21.64 7.71 -6.87
C MET A 50 -22.23 6.80 -5.80
N ALA A 51 -22.34 5.53 -6.12
CA ALA A 51 -22.78 4.47 -5.18
C ALA A 51 -21.76 3.33 -5.19
N LYS A 52 -21.67 2.62 -4.08
CA LYS A 52 -20.88 1.39 -4.01
C LYS A 52 -21.45 0.37 -5.01
N TYR A 53 -20.58 -0.18 -5.84
CA TYR A 53 -20.98 -1.11 -6.90
C TYR A 53 -20.56 -2.54 -6.58
N ASP A 54 -19.26 -2.80 -6.54
CA ASP A 54 -18.70 -4.10 -6.20
C ASP A 54 -17.28 -3.97 -5.62
N VAL A 55 -16.54 -5.06 -5.58
CA VAL A 55 -15.17 -5.12 -5.09
C VAL A 55 -14.28 -5.59 -6.24
N GLN A 56 -13.18 -4.90 -6.46
CA GLN A 56 -12.16 -5.32 -7.42
C GLN A 56 -11.54 -6.65 -7.00
N LYS A 57 -11.09 -7.43 -8.00
CA LYS A 57 -10.26 -8.61 -7.76
C LYS A 57 -9.08 -8.26 -6.85
N GLU A 58 -8.75 -9.15 -5.94
CA GLU A 58 -7.67 -8.98 -4.98
C GLU A 58 -6.34 -8.68 -5.66
N SER A 59 -5.66 -7.64 -5.18
CA SER A 59 -4.31 -7.27 -5.59
C SER A 59 -3.31 -7.74 -4.55
N LYS A 60 -2.23 -8.38 -4.98
CA LYS A 60 -1.10 -8.76 -4.12
C LYS A 60 -0.04 -7.68 -4.20
N ILE A 61 0.22 -7.02 -3.09
CA ILE A 61 1.12 -5.87 -3.00
C ILE A 61 2.28 -6.25 -2.09
N PRO A 62 3.52 -6.36 -2.61
CA PRO A 62 4.70 -6.52 -1.78
C PRO A 62 4.85 -5.34 -0.81
N TYR A 63 5.19 -5.64 0.43
CA TYR A 63 5.37 -4.67 1.49
C TYR A 63 6.74 -4.82 2.15
N LEU A 64 7.07 -3.95 3.11
CA LEU A 64 8.30 -4.06 3.87
C LEU A 64 8.31 -5.36 4.69
N ASP A 65 9.49 -5.98 4.79
CA ASP A 65 9.66 -7.18 5.59
C ASP A 65 9.32 -6.91 7.06
N CYS A 66 8.63 -7.85 7.66
CA CYS A 66 8.24 -7.81 9.06
C CYS A 66 8.91 -8.94 9.82
N ALA A 67 9.68 -8.59 10.86
CA ALA A 67 10.42 -9.57 11.68
C ALA A 67 11.29 -10.55 10.86
N GLY A 68 11.91 -10.07 9.78
CA GLY A 68 12.76 -10.88 8.91
C GLY A 68 12.01 -11.73 7.87
N TYR A 69 10.68 -11.65 7.83
CA TYR A 69 9.85 -12.35 6.85
C TYR A 69 9.33 -11.41 5.77
N LYS A 70 9.34 -11.85 4.53
CA LYS A 70 8.67 -11.16 3.43
C LYS A 70 7.19 -10.99 3.76
N THR A 71 6.66 -9.81 3.53
CA THR A 71 5.28 -9.47 3.82
C THR A 71 4.55 -9.08 2.54
N LEU A 72 3.36 -9.63 2.36
CA LEU A 72 2.48 -9.39 1.22
C LEU A 72 1.14 -8.87 1.72
N ILE A 73 0.66 -7.78 1.12
CA ILE A 73 -0.67 -7.27 1.40
C ILE A 73 -1.61 -7.73 0.29
N ARG A 74 -2.65 -8.47 0.67
CA ARG A 74 -3.74 -8.87 -0.22
C ARG A 74 -4.87 -7.86 -0.07
N LEU A 75 -4.95 -6.92 -1.00
CA LEU A 75 -5.86 -5.78 -0.92
C LEU A 75 -7.01 -5.91 -1.90
N ARG A 76 -8.25 -5.83 -1.37
CA ARG A 76 -9.47 -5.70 -2.15
C ARG A 76 -9.95 -4.25 -2.11
N LYS A 77 -10.07 -3.63 -3.27
CA LYS A 77 -10.51 -2.24 -3.39
C LYS A 77 -11.98 -2.17 -3.76
N ARG A 78 -12.73 -1.28 -3.09
CA ARG A 78 -14.11 -0.98 -3.46
C ARG A 78 -14.17 -0.31 -4.82
N ARG A 79 -15.16 -0.66 -5.63
CA ARG A 79 -15.51 0.07 -6.85
C ARG A 79 -16.81 0.84 -6.63
N PHE A 80 -16.87 2.02 -7.22
CA PHE A 80 -18.02 2.90 -7.18
C PHE A 80 -18.53 3.11 -8.61
N ARG A 81 -19.84 3.25 -8.76
CA ARG A 81 -20.49 3.52 -10.03
C ARG A 81 -21.30 4.81 -9.93
N CYS A 82 -21.16 5.69 -10.90
CA CYS A 82 -21.99 6.88 -10.98
C CYS A 82 -23.42 6.52 -11.37
N LYS A 83 -24.39 7.09 -10.69
CA LYS A 83 -25.83 6.87 -10.98
C LYS A 83 -26.23 7.51 -12.31
N ASP A 84 -25.60 8.62 -12.68
CA ASP A 84 -25.96 9.41 -13.85
C ASP A 84 -25.20 8.98 -15.11
N CYS A 85 -23.87 9.14 -15.13
CA CYS A 85 -23.04 8.82 -16.30
C CYS A 85 -22.53 7.37 -16.33
N ARG A 86 -22.79 6.58 -15.27
CA ARG A 86 -22.41 5.17 -15.11
C ARG A 86 -20.90 4.89 -15.12
N LYS A 87 -20.04 5.88 -15.09
CA LYS A 87 -18.59 5.68 -14.96
C LYS A 87 -18.27 4.98 -13.66
N ILE A 88 -17.24 4.13 -13.74
CA ILE A 88 -16.74 3.35 -12.61
C ILE A 88 -15.45 3.99 -12.11
N ALA A 89 -15.33 4.17 -10.80
CA ALA A 89 -14.13 4.57 -10.12
C ALA A 89 -13.71 3.49 -9.11
N ILE A 90 -12.41 3.33 -8.92
CA ILE A 90 -11.83 2.38 -7.96
C ILE A 90 -11.35 3.20 -6.76
N ALA A 91 -11.55 2.67 -5.56
CA ALA A 91 -11.05 3.27 -4.34
C ALA A 91 -9.53 3.45 -4.41
N GLU A 92 -9.05 4.62 -4.04
CA GLU A 92 -7.64 5.00 -4.08
C GLU A 92 -7.08 5.11 -2.66
N THR A 93 -5.81 4.77 -2.49
CA THR A 93 -5.10 4.79 -1.22
C THR A 93 -3.70 5.37 -1.39
N SER A 94 -3.17 6.00 -0.34
CA SER A 94 -1.79 6.44 -0.29
C SER A 94 -0.78 5.28 -0.20
N LEU A 95 -1.24 4.08 0.19
CA LEU A 95 -0.39 2.89 0.32
C LEU A 95 0.29 2.52 -1.00
N VAL A 96 -0.45 2.59 -2.10
CA VAL A 96 0.03 2.29 -3.44
C VAL A 96 -0.58 3.28 -4.44
N LYS A 97 0.26 3.85 -5.29
CA LYS A 97 -0.22 4.78 -6.33
C LYS A 97 -1.11 4.06 -7.34
N LYS A 98 -2.03 4.81 -7.94
CA LYS A 98 -2.88 4.32 -9.02
C LYS A 98 -2.05 3.65 -10.13
N ASN A 99 -2.48 2.50 -10.59
CA ASN A 99 -1.81 1.67 -11.60
C ASN A 99 -0.41 1.16 -11.20
N HIS A 100 -0.04 1.23 -9.93
CA HIS A 100 1.19 0.63 -9.41
C HIS A 100 0.88 -0.62 -8.58
N GLN A 101 1.84 -1.55 -8.54
CA GLN A 101 1.73 -2.79 -7.76
C GLN A 101 2.68 -2.83 -6.55
N ILE A 102 3.57 -1.85 -6.43
CA ILE A 102 4.54 -1.76 -5.33
C ILE A 102 4.13 -0.63 -4.39
N ALA A 103 4.08 -0.94 -3.10
CA ALA A 103 3.75 0.04 -2.08
C ALA A 103 4.73 1.22 -2.09
N THR A 104 4.22 2.42 -1.82
CA THR A 104 5.01 3.66 -1.83
C THR A 104 6.16 3.60 -0.81
N ILE A 105 5.93 3.00 0.35
CA ILE A 105 6.95 2.86 1.40
C ILE A 105 8.11 1.95 0.96
N VAL A 106 7.82 0.90 0.20
CA VAL A 106 8.85 0.00 -0.36
C VAL A 106 9.73 0.74 -1.36
N LYS A 107 9.15 1.55 -2.24
CA LYS A 107 9.90 2.39 -3.18
C LYS A 107 10.82 3.38 -2.46
N LYS A 108 10.35 4.02 -1.41
CA LYS A 108 11.15 4.92 -0.58
C LYS A 108 12.30 4.18 0.09
N SER A 109 12.05 3.00 0.62
CA SER A 109 13.08 2.17 1.28
C SER A 109 14.21 1.78 0.32
N ILE A 110 13.88 1.35 -0.90
CA ILE A 110 14.86 1.04 -1.95
C ILE A 110 15.71 2.28 -2.28
N PHE A 111 15.09 3.44 -2.43
CA PHE A 111 15.80 4.69 -2.70
C PHE A 111 16.78 5.06 -1.57
N TYR A 112 16.36 4.90 -0.30
CA TYR A 112 17.23 5.13 0.85
C TYR A 112 18.42 4.18 0.91
N CYS A 113 18.25 2.89 0.63
CA CYS A 113 19.33 1.92 0.57
C CYS A 113 20.35 2.30 -0.50
N HIS A 114 19.93 2.63 -1.71
CA HIS A 114 20.82 3.11 -2.78
C HIS A 114 21.58 4.39 -2.40
N PHE A 115 20.91 5.32 -1.73
CA PHE A 115 21.55 6.56 -1.28
C PHE A 115 22.61 6.32 -0.20
N LEU A 116 22.36 5.41 0.74
CA LEU A 116 23.32 5.02 1.79
C LEU A 116 24.54 4.29 1.21
N GLU A 117 24.35 3.37 0.26
CA GLU A 117 25.43 2.69 -0.43
C GLU A 117 26.31 3.68 -1.21
N PHE A 118 25.73 4.65 -1.89
CA PHE A 118 26.45 5.70 -2.58
C PHE A 118 27.26 6.57 -1.61
N HIS A 119 26.71 6.94 -0.46
CA HIS A 119 27.41 7.69 0.58
C HIS A 119 28.55 6.90 1.21
N GLN A 120 28.38 5.62 1.46
CA GLN A 120 29.46 4.76 1.95
C GLN A 120 30.62 4.63 0.95
N SER A 121 30.31 4.42 -0.32
CA SER A 121 31.33 4.38 -1.39
C SER A 121 32.08 5.71 -1.52
N PHE A 122 31.38 6.83 -1.42
CA PHE A 122 31.99 8.16 -1.46
C PHE A 122 32.89 8.44 -0.26
N PHE A 123 32.47 8.01 0.93
CA PHE A 123 33.26 8.13 2.17
C PHE A 123 34.53 7.26 2.13
N TYR A 124 34.42 6.03 1.61
CA TYR A 124 35.58 5.16 1.38
C TYR A 124 36.55 5.78 0.37
N PHE A 125 36.05 6.35 -0.71
CA PHE A 125 36.85 7.00 -1.73
C PHE A 125 37.64 8.21 -1.16
N LEU A 126 37.00 9.04 -0.31
CA LEU A 126 37.62 10.16 0.37
C LEU A 126 38.68 9.72 1.38
N LEU A 127 38.46 8.64 2.11
CA LEU A 127 39.44 8.06 3.03
C LEU A 127 40.67 7.54 2.32
N LEU A 128 40.54 6.92 1.13
CA LEU A 128 41.64 6.43 0.33
C LEU A 128 42.48 7.55 -0.31
N GLN A 129 41.92 8.74 -0.51
CA GLN A 129 42.68 9.90 -1.04
C GLN A 129 43.50 10.62 0.03
N ASN A 130 43.23 10.39 1.33
CA ASN A 130 44.00 10.97 2.43
C ASN A 130 45.09 10.04 3.00
N PHE A 131 45.30 8.94 2.36
CA PHE A 131 46.44 8.03 2.55
C PHE A 131 47.34 8.04 1.35
#